data_b0df8341825e78350c308536a1c7a377
#
_entry.id   b0df8341825e78350c308536a1c7a377
#
_cell.length_a   1.000
_cell.length_b   1.000
_cell.length_c   1.000
_cell.angle_alpha   90.00
_cell.angle_beta   90.00
_cell.angle_gamma   90.00
#
_symmetry.space_group_name_H-M   'P 1'
#
loop_
_entity.id
_entity.type
_entity.pdbx_description
1 polymer ?
#
loop_
_entity_poly.entity_id
_entity_poly.type
_entity_poly.pdbx_seq_one_letter_code
_entity_poly.pdbx_strand_id
1 'polypeptide(L)'
;MSDWRKGDLGLVRTPLAFLYADPGEDAFPQTDDVLSGWAVSATDDEDRGWIPIRTHYGYSGWIRTEALRRTNREELIARAGTIRRVSGNWADLYAAPKVQGKLLTTLPRGSFVNIVKDDREGWSLIRDAAGNEGWVHTMALGLRQDGDGYLLTDSGPAWFQENASEKMHCRSETEIREAVAETALSYLGAPYRWGGKTPGGIDCSGLAFMSHMENGILIYRDAQIRPEYPIRKIPREQLGKGDLIFFPGHVAVSIGEGRYVHATAWKHTPWVTVNSLNPQDPDYRKDLADKLEVCGSLF
;
A
#
# COMPACT_ATOMS: atom_id res chain seq x y z
N MET A 1 2.88 -21.54 22.53
CA MET A 1 3.72 -21.27 21.35
C MET A 1 2.80 -21.31 20.15
N SER A 2 2.83 -20.30 19.31
CA SER A 2 2.00 -20.28 18.09
C SER A 2 2.70 -21.14 17.04
N ASP A 3 2.16 -22.31 16.76
CA ASP A 3 2.71 -23.24 15.77
C ASP A 3 2.22 -22.88 14.36
N TRP A 4 2.69 -21.79 13.79
CA TRP A 4 2.37 -21.46 12.40
C TRP A 4 2.97 -22.48 11.45
N ARG A 5 2.19 -22.90 10.46
CA ARG A 5 2.57 -23.88 9.46
C ARG A 5 2.42 -23.30 8.06
N LYS A 6 3.17 -23.84 7.13
CA LYS A 6 3.00 -23.56 5.70
C LYS A 6 1.54 -23.69 5.29
N GLY A 7 1.03 -22.66 4.62
CA GLY A 7 -0.36 -22.58 4.16
C GLY A 7 -1.33 -21.94 5.16
N ASP A 8 -0.91 -21.69 6.42
CA ASP A 8 -1.74 -20.94 7.35
C ASP A 8 -2.01 -19.52 6.83
N LEU A 9 -3.23 -19.05 7.06
CA LEU A 9 -3.63 -17.69 6.73
C LEU A 9 -3.57 -16.79 7.96
N GLY A 10 -3.12 -15.57 7.77
CA GLY A 10 -3.00 -14.56 8.81
C GLY A 10 -3.61 -13.23 8.43
N LEU A 11 -4.02 -12.48 9.46
CA LEU A 11 -4.30 -11.05 9.39
C LEU A 11 -3.26 -10.30 10.19
N VAL A 12 -2.73 -9.23 9.64
CA VAL A 12 -1.87 -8.30 10.39
C VAL A 12 -2.72 -7.64 11.47
N ARG A 13 -2.37 -7.91 12.75
CA ARG A 13 -3.13 -7.43 13.92
C ARG A 13 -2.60 -6.14 14.52
N THR A 14 -1.33 -5.83 14.30
CA THR A 14 -0.72 -4.57 14.70
C THR A 14 -1.09 -3.45 13.73
N PRO A 15 -1.08 -2.18 14.12
CA PRO A 15 -1.31 -1.07 13.19
C PRO A 15 -0.38 -1.11 11.97
N LEU A 16 0.87 -1.49 12.20
CA LEU A 16 1.92 -1.62 11.22
C LEU A 16 2.84 -2.78 11.63
N ALA A 17 3.27 -3.59 10.68
CA ALA A 17 4.32 -4.58 10.85
C ALA A 17 5.31 -4.49 9.69
N PHE A 18 6.53 -4.98 9.91
CA PHE A 18 7.63 -4.91 8.95
C PHE A 18 7.94 -6.28 8.39
N LEU A 19 8.18 -6.33 7.09
CA LEU A 19 8.78 -7.48 6.42
C LEU A 19 10.28 -7.29 6.29
N TYR A 20 11.01 -8.38 6.42
CA TYR A 20 12.45 -8.42 6.31
C TYR A 20 12.89 -9.48 5.28
N ALA A 21 14.07 -9.27 4.69
CA ALA A 21 14.66 -10.26 3.79
C ALA A 21 15.01 -11.55 4.52
N ASP A 22 15.54 -11.43 5.73
CA ASP A 22 15.98 -12.54 6.56
C ASP A 22 15.41 -12.44 7.99
N PRO A 23 15.17 -13.57 8.70
CA PRO A 23 14.72 -13.58 10.08
C PRO A 23 15.88 -13.35 11.06
N GLY A 24 15.59 -12.84 12.25
CA GLY A 24 16.56 -12.75 13.37
C GLY A 24 16.48 -11.45 14.15
N GLU A 25 17.27 -11.33 15.21
CA GLU A 25 17.32 -10.11 16.03
C GLU A 25 17.90 -8.92 15.24
N ASP A 26 18.88 -9.22 14.37
CA ASP A 26 19.51 -8.26 13.45
C ASP A 26 18.88 -8.33 12.05
N ALA A 27 17.57 -8.62 11.96
CA ALA A 27 16.87 -8.75 10.68
C ALA A 27 17.07 -7.50 9.80
N PHE A 28 17.64 -7.70 8.62
CA PHE A 28 17.98 -6.64 7.69
C PHE A 28 18.11 -7.19 6.26
N PRO A 29 17.80 -6.43 5.22
CA PRO A 29 17.08 -5.14 5.31
C PRO A 29 15.57 -5.33 5.59
N GLN A 30 14.94 -4.30 6.12
CA GLN A 30 13.48 -4.16 5.99
C GLN A 30 13.16 -4.05 4.50
N THR A 31 12.21 -4.84 4.03
CA THR A 31 11.86 -4.87 2.60
C THR A 31 10.50 -4.23 2.33
N ASP A 32 9.59 -4.29 3.30
CA ASP A 32 8.23 -3.80 3.12
C ASP A 32 7.51 -3.53 4.45
N ASP A 33 6.44 -2.73 4.39
CA ASP A 33 5.44 -2.56 5.43
C ASP A 33 4.20 -3.40 5.11
N VAL A 34 3.56 -3.97 6.13
CA VAL A 34 2.20 -4.54 6.04
C VAL A 34 1.30 -3.92 7.09
N LEU A 35 0.06 -3.61 6.70
CA LEU A 35 -0.83 -2.77 7.49
C LEU A 35 -1.92 -3.59 8.17
N SER A 36 -2.47 -3.04 9.25
CA SER A 36 -3.57 -3.66 10.00
C SER A 36 -4.69 -4.13 9.08
N GLY A 37 -5.13 -5.37 9.29
CA GLY A 37 -6.21 -6.00 8.53
C GLY A 37 -5.82 -6.56 7.17
N TRP A 38 -4.56 -6.42 6.74
CA TRP A 38 -4.09 -7.06 5.51
C TRP A 38 -3.93 -8.56 5.72
N ALA A 39 -4.34 -9.32 4.70
CA ALA A 39 -4.24 -10.77 4.71
C ALA A 39 -2.88 -11.23 4.17
N VAL A 40 -2.36 -12.29 4.78
CA VAL A 40 -1.09 -12.91 4.40
C VAL A 40 -1.22 -14.44 4.44
N SER A 41 -0.39 -15.15 3.70
CA SER A 41 -0.27 -16.60 3.76
C SER A 41 1.14 -17.01 4.15
N ALA A 42 1.26 -17.98 5.05
CA ALA A 42 2.53 -18.58 5.42
C ALA A 42 3.10 -19.40 4.25
N THR A 43 4.35 -19.16 3.86
CA THR A 43 5.02 -19.89 2.78
C THR A 43 5.84 -21.05 3.26
N ASP A 44 6.17 -21.07 4.55
CA ASP A 44 6.84 -22.16 5.25
C ASP A 44 6.44 -22.18 6.73
N ASP A 45 7.01 -23.08 7.53
CA ASP A 45 6.77 -23.21 8.97
C ASP A 45 7.47 -22.09 9.77
N GLU A 46 6.94 -21.80 10.96
CA GLU A 46 7.53 -20.84 11.90
C GLU A 46 8.89 -21.31 12.41
N ASP A 47 9.86 -20.40 12.47
CA ASP A 47 11.14 -20.56 13.15
C ASP A 47 11.34 -19.43 14.18
N ARG A 48 11.42 -19.80 15.47
CA ARG A 48 11.75 -18.91 16.60
C ARG A 48 11.01 -17.56 16.61
N GLY A 49 9.71 -17.61 16.36
CA GLY A 49 8.84 -16.43 16.36
C GLY A 49 8.88 -15.62 15.06
N TRP A 50 9.51 -16.15 14.03
CA TRP A 50 9.49 -15.60 12.69
C TRP A 50 8.77 -16.54 11.74
N ILE A 51 8.09 -15.98 10.76
CA ILE A 51 7.40 -16.75 9.73
C ILE A 51 7.61 -16.10 8.36
N PRO A 52 7.97 -16.89 7.33
CA PRO A 52 8.01 -16.38 5.98
C PRO A 52 6.58 -16.34 5.44
N ILE A 53 6.21 -15.20 4.89
CA ILE A 53 4.86 -14.98 4.38
C ILE A 53 4.89 -14.48 2.93
N ARG A 54 3.74 -14.65 2.28
CA ARG A 54 3.37 -13.95 1.06
C ARG A 54 2.18 -13.04 1.33
N THR A 55 2.29 -11.79 0.93
CA THR A 55 1.23 -10.79 1.06
C THR A 55 0.14 -11.01 0.00
N HIS A 56 -1.01 -10.38 0.18
CA HIS A 56 -2.12 -10.42 -0.78
C HIS A 56 -1.78 -9.80 -2.16
N TYR A 57 -0.70 -9.01 -2.25
CA TYR A 57 -0.17 -8.46 -3.51
C TYR A 57 1.04 -9.23 -4.04
N GLY A 58 1.32 -10.43 -3.51
CA GLY A 58 2.33 -11.34 -4.04
C GLY A 58 3.77 -11.09 -3.58
N TYR A 59 4.02 -10.14 -2.66
CA TYR A 59 5.33 -9.86 -2.11
C TYR A 59 5.66 -10.80 -0.96
N SER A 60 6.91 -11.24 -0.84
CA SER A 60 7.34 -12.19 0.18
C SER A 60 8.38 -11.59 1.11
N GLY A 61 8.41 -12.06 2.35
CA GLY A 61 9.38 -11.66 3.36
C GLY A 61 9.10 -12.35 4.68
N TRP A 62 9.96 -12.11 5.66
CA TRP A 62 9.84 -12.63 7.02
C TRP A 62 9.16 -11.60 7.93
N ILE A 63 8.26 -12.08 8.78
CA ILE A 63 7.52 -11.25 9.75
C ILE A 63 7.54 -11.91 11.12
N ARG A 64 7.45 -11.11 12.20
CA ARG A 64 7.22 -11.62 13.56
C ARG A 64 5.81 -12.18 13.69
N THR A 65 5.69 -13.40 14.22
CA THR A 65 4.39 -14.07 14.40
C THR A 65 3.45 -13.31 15.33
N GLU A 66 4.01 -12.56 16.29
CA GLU A 66 3.24 -11.69 17.20
C GLU A 66 2.47 -10.56 16.49
N ALA A 67 2.91 -10.16 15.31
CA ALA A 67 2.23 -9.17 14.48
C ALA A 67 1.01 -9.74 13.76
N LEU A 68 0.82 -11.06 13.80
CA LEU A 68 -0.22 -11.77 13.07
C LEU A 68 -1.27 -12.37 14.03
N ARG A 69 -2.49 -12.45 13.51
CA ARG A 69 -3.58 -13.25 14.05
C ARG A 69 -3.96 -14.30 13.00
N ARG A 70 -4.11 -15.56 13.42
CA ARG A 70 -4.61 -16.61 12.51
C ARG A 70 -6.01 -16.29 12.03
N THR A 71 -6.28 -16.67 10.80
CA THR A 71 -7.58 -16.58 10.15
C THR A 71 -7.77 -17.77 9.22
N ASN A 72 -8.92 -17.82 8.57
CA ASN A 72 -9.23 -18.80 7.54
C ASN A 72 -9.98 -18.12 6.39
N ARG A 73 -10.16 -18.85 5.28
CA ARG A 73 -10.80 -18.31 4.08
C ARG A 73 -12.25 -17.88 4.32
N GLU A 74 -12.98 -18.61 5.16
CA GLU A 74 -14.38 -18.29 5.48
C GLU A 74 -14.47 -16.95 6.22
N GLU A 75 -13.59 -16.72 7.19
CA GLU A 75 -13.51 -15.43 7.91
C GLU A 75 -13.12 -14.29 6.97
N LEU A 76 -12.12 -14.50 6.08
CA LEU A 76 -11.72 -13.48 5.10
C LEU A 76 -12.90 -13.09 4.19
N ILE A 77 -13.66 -14.06 3.71
CA ILE A 77 -14.86 -13.83 2.88
C ILE A 77 -15.93 -13.08 3.68
N ALA A 78 -16.23 -13.53 4.89
CA ALA A 78 -17.23 -12.88 5.74
C ALA A 78 -16.87 -11.42 6.07
N ARG A 79 -15.60 -11.14 6.29
CA ARG A 79 -15.10 -9.79 6.54
C ARG A 79 -15.18 -8.89 5.32
N ALA A 80 -14.93 -9.42 4.12
CA ALA A 80 -14.78 -8.64 2.89
C ALA A 80 -15.97 -7.69 2.65
N GLY A 81 -17.20 -8.11 2.95
CA GLY A 81 -18.42 -7.30 2.77
C GLY A 81 -18.54 -6.10 3.71
N THR A 82 -17.82 -6.09 4.83
CA THR A 82 -17.88 -5.02 5.84
C THR A 82 -16.59 -4.23 5.97
N ILE A 83 -15.57 -4.55 5.18
CA ILE A 83 -14.29 -3.85 5.22
C ILE A 83 -14.46 -2.41 4.73
N ARG A 84 -13.82 -1.50 5.49
CA ARG A 84 -13.48 -0.15 5.05
C ARG A 84 -11.97 0.01 5.09
N ARG A 85 -11.46 0.82 4.19
CA ARG A 85 -10.05 1.24 4.18
C ARG A 85 -9.93 2.55 4.96
N VAL A 86 -8.89 2.67 5.78
CA VAL A 86 -8.50 3.98 6.32
C VAL A 86 -8.02 4.83 5.14
N SER A 87 -8.75 5.90 4.83
CA SER A 87 -8.49 6.82 3.72
C SER A 87 -7.86 8.14 4.17
N GLY A 88 -8.06 8.54 5.42
CA GLY A 88 -7.27 9.61 6.05
C GLY A 88 -5.83 9.17 6.30
N ASN A 89 -4.93 10.12 6.53
CA ASN A 89 -3.53 9.77 6.86
C ASN A 89 -3.44 8.83 8.07
N TRP A 90 -4.32 9.06 9.04
CA TRP A 90 -4.47 8.27 10.26
C TRP A 90 -5.95 8.18 10.64
N ALA A 91 -6.32 7.10 11.28
CA ALA A 91 -7.62 6.94 11.94
C ALA A 91 -7.39 6.58 13.41
N ASP A 92 -7.75 7.49 14.29
CA ASP A 92 -7.74 7.24 15.73
C ASP A 92 -8.98 6.45 16.13
N LEU A 93 -8.76 5.34 16.84
CA LEU A 93 -9.80 4.49 17.40
C LEU A 93 -10.04 4.89 18.86
N TYR A 94 -11.23 5.38 19.17
CA TYR A 94 -11.60 5.85 20.50
C TYR A 94 -12.58 4.89 21.20
N ALA A 95 -12.52 4.85 22.54
CA ALA A 95 -13.46 4.07 23.34
C ALA A 95 -14.91 4.62 23.35
N ALA A 96 -15.09 5.87 22.89
CA ALA A 96 -16.39 6.54 22.79
C ALA A 96 -16.42 7.49 21.59
N PRO A 97 -17.59 7.78 20.99
CA PRO A 97 -17.73 8.65 19.80
C PRO A 97 -17.56 10.13 20.18
N LYS A 98 -16.38 10.50 20.62
CA LYS A 98 -16.00 11.87 20.96
C LYS A 98 -14.49 12.03 20.95
N VAL A 99 -14.02 13.21 20.52
CA VAL A 99 -12.57 13.53 20.42
C VAL A 99 -11.81 13.49 21.74
N GLN A 100 -12.50 13.63 22.88
CA GLN A 100 -11.91 13.48 24.22
C GLN A 100 -11.99 12.05 24.75
N GLY A 101 -12.47 11.09 23.91
CA GLY A 101 -12.53 9.68 24.25
C GLY A 101 -11.11 9.13 24.52
N LYS A 102 -11.05 8.05 25.32
CA LYS A 102 -9.78 7.33 25.48
C LYS A 102 -9.33 6.79 24.14
N LEU A 103 -8.14 7.17 23.67
CA LEU A 103 -7.51 6.61 22.50
C LEU A 103 -7.12 5.15 22.77
N LEU A 104 -7.55 4.24 21.92
CA LEU A 104 -7.25 2.81 21.99
C LEU A 104 -6.05 2.45 21.10
N THR A 105 -6.07 2.94 19.86
CA THR A 105 -4.98 2.77 18.89
C THR A 105 -5.13 3.80 17.78
N THR A 106 -4.09 3.96 16.98
CA THR A 106 -4.09 4.77 15.74
C THR A 106 -3.72 3.87 14.57
N LEU A 107 -4.52 3.89 13.52
CA LEU A 107 -4.33 3.08 12.33
C LEU A 107 -3.86 3.94 11.16
N PRO A 108 -2.81 3.57 10.44
CA PRO A 108 -2.33 4.32 9.29
C PRO A 108 -3.25 4.15 8.07
N ARG A 109 -3.17 5.11 7.16
CA ARG A 109 -3.78 5.04 5.82
C ARG A 109 -3.47 3.71 5.14
N GLY A 110 -4.47 3.12 4.49
CA GLY A 110 -4.36 1.81 3.85
C GLY A 110 -4.75 0.64 4.76
N SER A 111 -4.86 0.82 6.09
CA SER A 111 -5.36 -0.22 7.00
C SER A 111 -6.79 -0.63 6.67
N PHE A 112 -7.14 -1.90 6.92
CA PHE A 112 -8.47 -2.44 6.74
C PHE A 112 -9.15 -2.71 8.08
N VAL A 113 -10.33 -2.16 8.25
CA VAL A 113 -11.18 -2.30 9.44
C VAL A 113 -12.56 -2.80 9.06
N ASN A 114 -13.27 -3.45 9.96
CA ASN A 114 -14.64 -3.86 9.71
C ASN A 114 -15.63 -2.90 10.37
N ILE A 115 -16.61 -2.45 9.61
CA ILE A 115 -17.75 -1.71 10.14
C ILE A 115 -18.60 -2.66 10.99
N VAL A 116 -18.83 -2.28 12.24
CA VAL A 116 -19.78 -2.92 13.16
C VAL A 116 -21.11 -2.16 13.13
N LYS A 117 -21.04 -0.83 13.11
CA LYS A 117 -22.19 0.03 13.05
C LYS A 117 -21.82 1.39 12.45
N ASP A 118 -22.53 1.82 11.43
CA ASP A 118 -22.46 3.21 10.96
C ASP A 118 -23.29 4.10 11.89
N ASP A 119 -22.69 5.18 12.36
CA ASP A 119 -23.37 6.20 13.14
C ASP A 119 -23.78 7.37 12.23
N ARG A 120 -24.87 8.03 12.59
CA ARG A 120 -25.41 9.19 11.87
C ARG A 120 -24.78 10.53 12.26
N GLU A 121 -23.95 10.54 13.32
CA GLU A 121 -23.32 11.74 13.88
C GLU A 121 -21.84 11.92 13.45
N GLY A 122 -21.43 11.25 12.37
CA GLY A 122 -20.06 11.36 11.85
C GLY A 122 -19.05 10.42 12.50
N TRP A 123 -19.51 9.45 13.32
CA TRP A 123 -18.70 8.40 13.92
C TRP A 123 -19.15 7.02 13.44
N SER A 124 -18.21 6.14 13.20
CA SER A 124 -18.44 4.73 12.89
C SER A 124 -17.84 3.84 13.97
N LEU A 125 -18.61 2.88 14.46
CA LEU A 125 -18.08 1.80 15.31
C LEU A 125 -17.43 0.78 14.41
N ILE A 126 -16.14 0.54 14.63
CA ILE A 126 -15.35 -0.42 13.85
C ILE A 126 -14.75 -1.51 14.76
N ARG A 127 -14.36 -2.60 14.12
CA ARG A 127 -13.49 -3.62 14.72
C ARG A 127 -12.20 -3.69 13.92
N ASP A 128 -11.06 -3.54 14.59
CA ASP A 128 -9.74 -3.72 13.99
C ASP A 128 -9.37 -5.21 13.82
N ALA A 129 -8.22 -5.48 13.22
CA ALA A 129 -7.75 -6.85 13.02
C ALA A 129 -7.29 -7.55 14.31
N ALA A 130 -6.99 -6.81 15.37
CA ALA A 130 -6.68 -7.36 16.69
C ALA A 130 -7.95 -7.76 17.48
N GLY A 131 -9.13 -7.35 17.00
CA GLY A 131 -10.41 -7.60 17.64
C GLY A 131 -10.88 -6.47 18.56
N ASN A 132 -10.17 -5.35 18.62
CA ASN A 132 -10.59 -4.19 19.39
C ASN A 132 -11.78 -3.50 18.70
N GLU A 133 -12.80 -3.16 19.45
CA GLU A 133 -13.91 -2.32 18.99
C GLU A 133 -13.75 -0.88 19.51
N GLY A 134 -14.08 0.06 18.67
CA GLY A 134 -14.06 1.47 19.02
C GLY A 134 -14.58 2.35 17.90
N TRP A 135 -14.58 3.63 18.17
CA TRP A 135 -15.16 4.66 17.32
C TRP A 135 -14.09 5.41 16.55
N VAL A 136 -14.31 5.58 15.27
CA VAL A 136 -13.48 6.42 14.38
C VAL A 136 -14.35 7.46 13.70
N HIS A 137 -13.76 8.58 13.30
CA HIS A 137 -14.47 9.51 12.42
C HIS A 137 -14.81 8.83 11.09
N THR A 138 -16.09 8.82 10.71
CA THR A 138 -16.56 8.18 9.46
C THR A 138 -15.81 8.70 8.24
N MET A 139 -15.48 9.99 8.20
CA MET A 139 -14.69 10.60 7.11
C MET A 139 -13.26 10.08 6.97
N ALA A 140 -12.71 9.43 8.01
CA ALA A 140 -11.39 8.79 7.92
C ALA A 140 -11.46 7.43 7.21
N LEU A 141 -12.66 6.96 6.87
CA LEU A 141 -12.90 5.66 6.24
C LEU A 141 -13.38 5.85 4.79
N GLY A 142 -12.82 5.04 3.91
CA GLY A 142 -13.25 4.91 2.51
C GLY A 142 -13.63 3.48 2.17
N LEU A 143 -14.25 3.31 1.03
CA LEU A 143 -14.51 1.96 0.50
C LEU A 143 -13.18 1.26 0.16
N ARG A 144 -13.12 -0.02 0.47
CA ARG A 144 -12.08 -0.89 -0.09
C ARG A 144 -12.38 -1.07 -1.58
N GLN A 145 -11.36 -1.02 -2.40
CA GLN A 145 -11.51 -1.29 -3.82
C GLN A 145 -11.42 -2.79 -4.07
N ASP A 146 -12.39 -3.35 -4.78
CA ASP A 146 -12.28 -4.71 -5.29
C ASP A 146 -11.06 -4.81 -6.21
N GLY A 147 -10.36 -5.94 -6.15
CA GLY A 147 -9.14 -6.14 -6.90
C GLY A 147 -7.86 -5.79 -6.15
N ASP A 148 -7.95 -5.38 -4.90
CA ASP A 148 -6.79 -5.19 -4.01
C ASP A 148 -6.14 -6.50 -3.52
N GLY A 149 -6.62 -7.65 -3.98
CA GLY A 149 -6.07 -8.97 -3.65
C GLY A 149 -6.36 -9.47 -2.25
N TYR A 150 -7.14 -8.77 -1.45
CA TYR A 150 -7.40 -9.10 -0.03
C TYR A 150 -7.72 -10.56 0.25
N LEU A 151 -8.46 -11.24 -0.64
CA LEU A 151 -8.87 -12.63 -0.46
C LEU A 151 -7.74 -13.64 -0.72
N LEU A 152 -6.50 -13.20 -0.95
CA LEU A 152 -5.36 -14.06 -1.24
C LEU A 152 -5.68 -14.99 -2.42
N THR A 153 -5.60 -14.47 -3.61
CA THR A 153 -5.90 -15.25 -4.80
C THR A 153 -4.85 -16.36 -4.97
N ASP A 154 -5.32 -17.58 -5.20
CA ASP A 154 -4.47 -18.72 -5.59
C ASP A 154 -4.05 -18.64 -7.06
N SER A 155 -4.56 -17.63 -7.77
CA SER A 155 -4.28 -17.37 -9.17
C SER A 155 -2.82 -16.96 -9.33
N GLY A 156 -2.15 -17.58 -10.26
CA GLY A 156 -0.76 -17.27 -10.59
C GLY A 156 -0.58 -15.84 -11.11
N PRO A 157 0.58 -15.53 -11.68
CA PRO A 157 0.93 -14.18 -12.16
C PRO A 157 -0.10 -13.52 -13.08
N ALA A 158 -0.85 -14.29 -13.86
CA ALA A 158 -1.89 -13.80 -14.76
C ALA A 158 -2.98 -12.98 -14.04
N TRP A 159 -3.28 -13.29 -12.77
CA TRP A 159 -4.32 -12.62 -12.01
C TRP A 159 -4.11 -11.11 -11.89
N PHE A 160 -2.87 -10.65 -11.68
CA PHE A 160 -2.59 -9.22 -11.53
C PHE A 160 -2.90 -8.43 -12.80
N GLN A 161 -2.67 -9.04 -13.97
CA GLN A 161 -2.97 -8.45 -15.27
C GLN A 161 -4.46 -8.49 -15.58
N GLU A 162 -5.12 -9.61 -15.33
CA GLU A 162 -6.57 -9.79 -15.54
C GLU A 162 -7.36 -8.84 -14.65
N ASN A 163 -6.98 -8.72 -13.37
CA ASN A 163 -7.61 -7.82 -12.42
C ASN A 163 -7.47 -6.34 -12.84
N ALA A 164 -6.28 -5.92 -13.27
CA ALA A 164 -6.08 -4.55 -13.76
C ALA A 164 -6.91 -4.31 -15.03
N SER A 165 -6.95 -5.28 -15.95
CA SER A 165 -7.78 -5.20 -17.16
C SER A 165 -9.26 -5.05 -16.84
N GLU A 166 -9.79 -5.80 -15.87
CA GLU A 166 -11.17 -5.66 -15.41
C GLU A 166 -11.46 -4.24 -14.86
N LYS A 167 -10.56 -3.70 -14.05
CA LYS A 167 -10.70 -2.33 -13.52
C LYS A 167 -10.68 -1.27 -14.63
N MET A 168 -9.85 -1.45 -15.63
CA MET A 168 -9.79 -0.57 -16.80
C MET A 168 -11.06 -0.63 -17.67
N HIS A 169 -11.83 -1.73 -17.61
CA HIS A 169 -13.14 -1.80 -18.27
C HIS A 169 -14.26 -1.08 -17.49
N CYS A 170 -14.13 -0.98 -16.17
CA CYS A 170 -15.13 -0.36 -15.30
C CYS A 170 -14.95 1.15 -15.14
N ARG A 171 -13.80 1.71 -15.49
CA ARG A 171 -13.44 3.13 -15.35
C ARG A 171 -12.73 3.59 -16.61
N SER A 172 -12.92 4.86 -16.97
CA SER A 172 -12.17 5.44 -18.10
C SER A 172 -10.67 5.55 -17.75
N GLU A 173 -9.83 5.55 -18.79
CA GLU A 173 -8.39 5.81 -18.66
C GLU A 173 -8.13 7.11 -17.88
N THR A 174 -8.82 8.19 -18.25
CA THR A 174 -8.69 9.50 -17.60
C THR A 174 -8.98 9.43 -16.10
N GLU A 175 -10.07 8.76 -15.69
CA GLU A 175 -10.43 8.62 -14.28
C GLU A 175 -9.37 7.83 -13.49
N ILE A 176 -8.78 6.80 -14.08
CA ILE A 176 -7.72 6.02 -13.42
C ILE A 176 -6.46 6.86 -13.30
N ARG A 177 -6.04 7.53 -14.38
CA ARG A 177 -4.85 8.38 -14.42
C ARG A 177 -4.93 9.52 -13.40
N GLU A 178 -6.06 10.21 -13.33
CA GLU A 178 -6.30 11.28 -12.34
C GLU A 178 -6.25 10.72 -10.92
N ALA A 179 -6.96 9.65 -10.63
CA ALA A 179 -7.05 9.08 -9.29
C ALA A 179 -5.69 8.56 -8.78
N VAL A 180 -4.85 7.96 -9.64
CA VAL A 180 -3.49 7.53 -9.29
C VAL A 180 -2.62 8.74 -8.94
N ALA A 181 -2.64 9.79 -9.77
CA ALA A 181 -1.86 11.01 -9.54
C ALA A 181 -2.33 11.75 -8.26
N GLU A 182 -3.65 11.89 -8.06
CA GLU A 182 -4.21 12.50 -6.85
C GLU A 182 -3.85 11.72 -5.58
N THR A 183 -3.90 10.38 -5.65
CA THR A 183 -3.48 9.53 -4.53
C THR A 183 -2.01 9.73 -4.23
N ALA A 184 -1.12 9.77 -5.24
CA ALA A 184 0.30 10.03 -5.04
C ALA A 184 0.55 11.41 -4.41
N LEU A 185 -0.11 12.46 -4.90
CA LEU A 185 0.00 13.82 -4.37
C LEU A 185 -0.51 13.94 -2.92
N SER A 186 -1.46 13.10 -2.51
CA SER A 186 -1.98 13.12 -1.14
C SER A 186 -0.97 12.68 -0.07
N TYR A 187 0.18 12.12 -0.47
CA TYR A 187 1.31 11.78 0.41
C TYR A 187 2.38 12.88 0.50
N LEU A 188 2.19 14.04 -0.14
CA LEU A 188 3.18 15.13 -0.09
C LEU A 188 3.60 15.45 1.35
N GLY A 189 4.92 15.58 1.55
CA GLY A 189 5.52 15.85 2.86
C GLY A 189 5.70 14.60 3.75
N ALA A 190 5.20 13.42 3.37
CA ALA A 190 5.47 12.18 4.10
C ALA A 190 6.98 11.89 4.09
N PRO A 191 7.61 11.58 5.24
CA PRO A 191 9.05 11.34 5.32
C PRO A 191 9.44 10.09 4.54
N TYR A 192 10.66 10.10 3.99
CA TYR A 192 11.22 8.91 3.35
C TYR A 192 11.55 7.84 4.40
N ARG A 193 11.06 6.62 4.16
CA ARG A 193 11.44 5.43 4.93
C ARG A 193 11.54 4.24 4.00
N TRP A 194 12.71 3.62 3.97
CA TRP A 194 12.94 2.40 3.19
C TRP A 194 11.94 1.30 3.57
N GLY A 195 11.31 0.67 2.57
CA GLY A 195 10.25 -0.34 2.77
C GLY A 195 8.90 0.24 3.21
N GLY A 196 8.78 1.56 3.38
CA GLY A 196 7.59 2.21 3.92
C GLY A 196 6.43 2.33 2.93
N LYS A 197 5.18 2.38 3.47
CA LYS A 197 3.93 2.57 2.71
C LYS A 197 2.95 3.52 3.37
N THR A 198 3.33 4.20 4.45
CA THR A 198 2.40 5.01 5.22
C THR A 198 2.75 6.50 5.18
N PRO A 199 1.82 7.39 5.51
CA PRO A 199 2.13 8.82 5.69
C PRO A 199 3.18 9.11 6.77
N GLY A 200 3.42 8.16 7.70
CA GLY A 200 4.50 8.24 8.69
C GLY A 200 5.87 7.80 8.18
N GLY A 201 5.94 7.29 6.95
CA GLY A 201 7.16 6.88 6.28
C GLY A 201 6.85 6.04 5.04
N ILE A 202 7.38 6.49 3.89
CA ILE A 202 7.10 5.87 2.60
C ILE A 202 8.36 5.92 1.72
N ASP A 203 8.63 4.87 0.94
CA ASP A 203 9.67 4.91 -0.08
C ASP A 203 9.10 5.18 -1.48
N CYS A 204 9.97 5.27 -2.48
CA CYS A 204 9.59 5.62 -3.84
C CYS A 204 8.62 4.59 -4.46
N SER A 205 8.91 3.32 -4.32
CA SER A 205 8.07 2.24 -4.85
C SER A 205 6.83 2.00 -3.99
N GLY A 206 6.90 2.26 -2.67
CA GLY A 206 5.74 2.28 -1.78
C GLY A 206 4.73 3.35 -2.18
N LEU A 207 5.20 4.55 -2.55
CA LEU A 207 4.34 5.61 -3.08
C LEU A 207 3.66 5.17 -4.38
N ALA A 208 4.42 4.65 -5.34
CA ALA A 208 3.87 4.14 -6.59
C ALA A 208 2.87 3.01 -6.33
N PHE A 209 3.22 2.05 -5.47
CA PHE A 209 2.36 0.93 -5.11
C PHE A 209 1.04 1.39 -4.46
N MET A 210 1.11 2.24 -3.42
CA MET A 210 -0.08 2.72 -2.72
C MET A 210 -0.98 3.56 -3.62
N SER A 211 -0.40 4.36 -4.53
CA SER A 211 -1.16 5.15 -5.48
C SER A 211 -2.03 4.30 -6.41
N HIS A 212 -1.57 3.10 -6.76
CA HIS A 212 -2.32 2.15 -7.57
C HIS A 212 -3.25 1.27 -6.73
N MET A 213 -2.74 0.68 -5.65
CA MET A 213 -3.50 -0.23 -4.79
C MET A 213 -4.75 0.44 -4.21
N GLU A 214 -4.66 1.69 -3.77
CA GLU A 214 -5.82 2.42 -3.26
C GLU A 214 -6.90 2.64 -4.33
N ASN A 215 -6.54 2.50 -5.60
CA ASN A 215 -7.42 2.54 -6.76
C ASN A 215 -7.81 1.14 -7.30
N GLY A 216 -7.48 0.07 -6.56
CA GLY A 216 -7.85 -1.30 -6.87
C GLY A 216 -6.94 -1.98 -7.90
N ILE A 217 -5.74 -1.43 -8.13
CA ILE A 217 -4.79 -1.96 -9.11
C ILE A 217 -3.50 -2.35 -8.38
N LEU A 218 -3.12 -3.62 -8.44
CA LEU A 218 -1.89 -4.11 -7.87
C LEU A 218 -0.76 -4.07 -8.90
N ILE A 219 0.29 -3.33 -8.57
CA ILE A 219 1.54 -3.28 -9.32
C ILE A 219 2.66 -3.98 -8.53
N TYR A 220 3.80 -4.24 -9.16
CA TYR A 220 4.93 -4.78 -8.41
C TYR A 220 5.40 -3.80 -7.34
N ARG A 221 5.75 -4.34 -6.15
CA ARG A 221 6.07 -3.51 -4.97
C ARG A 221 7.38 -2.73 -5.11
N ASP A 222 8.37 -3.28 -5.82
CA ASP A 222 9.67 -2.63 -6.00
C ASP A 222 9.73 -1.78 -7.27
N ALA A 223 10.76 -0.92 -7.36
CA ALA A 223 10.98 -0.01 -8.47
C ALA A 223 11.44 -0.74 -9.76
N GLN A 224 10.62 -1.68 -10.25
CA GLN A 224 10.88 -2.51 -11.42
C GLN A 224 9.58 -2.82 -12.17
N ILE A 225 9.67 -2.91 -13.50
CA ILE A 225 8.60 -3.46 -14.33
C ILE A 225 8.76 -4.98 -14.38
N ARG A 226 7.74 -5.71 -13.94
CA ARG A 226 7.69 -7.17 -13.96
C ARG A 226 6.58 -7.64 -14.90
N PRO A 227 6.84 -8.68 -15.73
CA PRO A 227 5.85 -9.16 -16.74
C PRO A 227 4.59 -9.72 -16.08
N GLU A 228 4.63 -10.14 -14.81
CA GLU A 228 3.51 -10.68 -14.06
C GLU A 228 2.51 -9.59 -13.62
N TYR A 229 2.93 -8.31 -13.64
CA TYR A 229 2.13 -7.18 -13.21
C TYR A 229 1.68 -6.31 -14.39
N PRO A 230 0.67 -5.44 -14.21
CA PRO A 230 0.03 -4.78 -15.35
C PRO A 230 0.86 -3.67 -16.02
N ILE A 231 1.89 -3.15 -15.35
CA ILE A 231 2.70 -2.05 -15.91
C ILE A 231 3.51 -2.54 -17.12
N ARG A 232 3.40 -1.81 -18.24
CA ARG A 232 4.14 -2.06 -19.48
C ARG A 232 5.07 -0.91 -19.80
N LYS A 233 6.20 -1.22 -20.44
CA LYS A 233 7.13 -0.19 -20.92
C LYS A 233 6.47 0.64 -22.03
N ILE A 234 6.62 1.95 -21.94
CA ILE A 234 6.19 2.90 -22.96
C ILE A 234 7.34 3.83 -23.34
N PRO A 235 7.34 4.40 -24.56
CA PRO A 235 8.23 5.50 -24.95
C PRO A 235 8.01 6.73 -24.05
N ARG A 236 9.07 7.51 -23.80
CA ARG A 236 8.99 8.73 -22.99
C ARG A 236 7.97 9.74 -23.53
N GLU A 237 7.85 9.81 -24.83
CA GLU A 237 6.94 10.72 -25.54
C GLU A 237 5.46 10.41 -25.29
N GLN A 238 5.17 9.19 -24.82
CA GLN A 238 3.83 8.74 -24.47
C GLN A 238 3.52 8.90 -22.96
N LEU A 239 4.49 9.41 -22.18
CA LEU A 239 4.33 9.58 -20.74
C LEU A 239 3.15 10.51 -20.42
N GLY A 240 2.14 9.95 -19.78
CA GLY A 240 0.93 10.64 -19.34
C GLY A 240 0.86 10.76 -17.81
N LYS A 241 -0.18 11.43 -17.32
CA LYS A 241 -0.51 11.50 -15.90
C LYS A 241 -0.81 10.07 -15.36
N GLY A 242 -0.36 9.74 -14.16
CA GLY A 242 -0.53 8.43 -13.53
C GLY A 242 0.47 7.36 -13.98
N ASP A 243 1.25 7.60 -15.03
CA ASP A 243 2.32 6.70 -15.45
C ASP A 243 3.52 6.74 -14.51
N LEU A 244 4.37 5.73 -14.61
CA LEU A 244 5.57 5.58 -13.79
C LEU A 244 6.83 5.95 -14.56
N ILE A 245 7.75 6.63 -13.88
CA ILE A 245 9.07 6.99 -14.39
C ILE A 245 10.11 6.24 -13.57
N PHE A 246 10.91 5.41 -14.22
CA PHE A 246 11.94 4.61 -13.56
C PHE A 246 13.32 5.18 -13.78
N PHE A 247 14.09 5.22 -12.72
CA PHE A 247 15.50 5.59 -12.65
C PHE A 247 16.29 4.46 -11.97
N PRO A 248 17.62 4.43 -11.99
CA PRO A 248 18.39 3.42 -11.26
C PRO A 248 18.01 3.33 -9.77
N GLY A 249 17.34 2.22 -9.38
CA GLY A 249 16.90 1.99 -8.01
C GLY A 249 15.81 2.95 -7.50
N HIS A 250 15.08 3.64 -8.40
CA HIS A 250 14.09 4.64 -8.00
C HIS A 250 12.91 4.70 -8.98
N VAL A 251 11.74 5.10 -8.48
CA VAL A 251 10.53 5.29 -9.28
C VAL A 251 9.76 6.53 -8.84
N ALA A 252 9.11 7.19 -9.79
CA ALA A 252 8.23 8.33 -9.57
C ALA A 252 6.89 8.13 -10.27
N VAL A 253 5.86 8.85 -9.83
CA VAL A 253 4.53 8.89 -10.48
C VAL A 253 4.42 10.20 -11.23
N SER A 254 4.16 10.14 -12.53
CA SER A 254 3.91 11.30 -13.37
C SER A 254 2.60 11.98 -12.98
N ILE A 255 2.61 13.29 -12.86
CA ILE A 255 1.41 14.11 -12.61
C ILE A 255 1.03 14.94 -13.83
N GLY A 256 1.67 14.68 -14.99
CA GLY A 256 1.46 15.39 -16.23
C GLY A 256 2.42 16.59 -16.42
N GLU A 257 2.44 17.12 -17.63
CA GLU A 257 3.21 18.33 -17.99
C GLU A 257 4.72 18.25 -17.64
N GLY A 258 5.31 17.05 -17.75
CA GLY A 258 6.71 16.81 -17.40
C GLY A 258 7.02 16.82 -15.91
N ARG A 259 6.03 16.92 -15.05
CA ARG A 259 6.16 16.90 -13.58
C ARG A 259 5.87 15.53 -13.01
N TYR A 260 6.48 15.24 -11.88
CA TYR A 260 6.30 13.96 -11.16
C TYR A 260 6.38 14.14 -9.66
N VAL A 261 5.70 13.27 -8.94
CA VAL A 261 5.77 13.14 -7.48
C VAL A 261 6.52 11.88 -7.10
N HIS A 262 7.41 11.96 -6.12
CA HIS A 262 8.19 10.83 -5.65
C HIS A 262 8.57 10.96 -4.17
N ALA A 263 8.75 9.83 -3.49
CA ALA A 263 9.43 9.81 -2.20
C ALA A 263 10.93 9.68 -2.43
N THR A 264 11.71 10.60 -1.89
CA THR A 264 13.16 10.64 -2.11
C THR A 264 13.93 10.71 -0.80
N ALA A 265 15.05 9.98 -0.73
CA ALA A 265 16.01 10.07 0.39
C ALA A 265 17.07 11.16 0.21
N TRP A 266 16.87 12.07 -0.75
CA TRP A 266 17.84 13.13 -0.99
C TRP A 266 18.00 14.03 0.25
N LYS A 267 19.24 14.29 0.63
CA LYS A 267 19.59 14.96 1.90
C LYS A 267 18.91 16.32 2.15
N HIS A 268 18.47 17.00 1.11
CA HIS A 268 17.80 18.31 1.24
C HIS A 268 16.27 18.22 1.25
N THR A 269 15.69 17.10 0.78
CA THR A 269 14.25 16.86 0.75
C THR A 269 13.96 15.37 1.02
N PRO A 270 14.23 14.85 2.23
CA PRO A 270 14.04 13.41 2.52
C PRO A 270 12.55 13.10 2.79
N TRP A 271 11.68 13.44 1.85
CA TRP A 271 10.23 13.25 1.92
C TRP A 271 9.62 13.16 0.52
N VAL A 272 8.29 12.94 0.49
CA VAL A 272 7.52 13.00 -0.77
C VAL A 272 7.45 14.44 -1.26
N THR A 273 7.89 14.65 -2.47
CA THR A 273 7.98 15.98 -3.11
C THR A 273 7.65 15.89 -4.60
N VAL A 274 7.40 17.05 -5.21
CA VAL A 274 7.24 17.20 -6.66
C VAL A 274 8.52 17.73 -7.25
N ASN A 275 8.90 17.19 -8.42
CA ASN A 275 9.99 17.69 -9.25
C ASN A 275 9.59 17.66 -10.74
N SER A 276 10.45 18.21 -11.58
CA SER A 276 10.22 18.32 -13.02
C SER A 276 11.32 17.66 -13.85
N LEU A 277 10.93 17.17 -15.03
CA LEU A 277 11.82 16.75 -16.12
C LEU A 277 12.14 17.90 -17.08
N ASN A 278 11.46 19.06 -16.93
CA ASN A 278 11.67 20.23 -17.78
C ASN A 278 12.78 21.12 -17.21
N PRO A 279 13.87 21.38 -17.97
CA PRO A 279 14.99 22.21 -17.52
C PRO A 279 14.62 23.67 -17.20
N GLN A 280 13.46 24.15 -17.65
CA GLN A 280 13.00 25.52 -17.38
C GLN A 280 12.29 25.67 -16.04
N ASP A 281 11.94 24.58 -15.39
CA ASP A 281 11.21 24.60 -14.14
C ASP A 281 12.14 24.76 -12.92
N PRO A 282 11.76 25.52 -11.88
CA PRO A 282 12.61 25.78 -10.72
C PRO A 282 12.91 24.53 -9.89
N ASP A 283 12.07 23.50 -10.00
CA ASP A 283 12.20 22.21 -9.31
C ASP A 283 12.75 21.09 -10.22
N TYR A 284 13.41 21.48 -11.36
CA TYR A 284 14.08 20.55 -12.25
C TYR A 284 15.20 19.77 -11.53
N ARG A 285 15.20 18.47 -11.69
CA ARG A 285 16.21 17.56 -11.14
C ARG A 285 17.04 16.96 -12.28
N LYS A 286 18.09 17.69 -12.68
CA LYS A 286 19.00 17.25 -13.74
C LYS A 286 19.60 15.87 -13.48
N ASP A 287 19.97 15.59 -12.23
CA ASP A 287 20.55 14.32 -11.80
C ASP A 287 19.63 13.11 -11.98
N LEU A 288 18.31 13.32 -11.93
CA LEU A 288 17.31 12.31 -12.23
C LEU A 288 16.96 12.30 -13.72
N ALA A 289 16.75 13.48 -14.33
CA ALA A 289 16.38 13.58 -15.74
C ALA A 289 17.42 12.93 -16.67
N ASP A 290 18.72 13.09 -16.36
CA ASP A 290 19.82 12.46 -17.10
C ASP A 290 19.89 10.93 -16.92
N LYS A 291 19.25 10.39 -15.87
CA LYS A 291 19.28 8.96 -15.52
C LYS A 291 17.94 8.26 -15.76
N LEU A 292 16.99 8.90 -16.44
CA LEU A 292 15.73 8.26 -16.77
C LEU A 292 15.98 7.01 -17.61
N GLU A 293 15.57 5.84 -17.11
CA GLU A 293 15.82 4.55 -17.77
C GLU A 293 14.65 4.15 -18.67
N VAL A 294 13.43 4.22 -18.13
CA VAL A 294 12.22 3.76 -18.82
C VAL A 294 10.97 4.38 -18.20
N CYS A 295 9.93 4.56 -19.01
CA CYS A 295 8.60 4.88 -18.54
C CYS A 295 7.71 3.62 -18.57
N GLY A 296 6.73 3.57 -17.69
CA GLY A 296 5.78 2.46 -17.59
C GLY A 296 4.36 2.96 -17.43
N SER A 297 3.42 2.28 -18.09
CA SER A 297 2.00 2.61 -18.05
C SER A 297 1.13 1.38 -17.86
N LEU A 298 -0.08 1.60 -17.40
CA LEU A 298 -1.19 0.62 -17.42
C LEU A 298 -1.81 0.51 -18.81
N PHE A 299 -1.64 1.52 -19.68
CA PHE A 299 -2.34 1.73 -20.95
C PHE A 299 -1.43 1.63 -22.16
#